data_f2a996b8cd0e2c6dce26ed31138783fd
#
_entry.id   f2a996b8cd0e2c6dce26ed31138783fd
#
_cell.length_a   1.000
_cell.length_b   1.000
_cell.length_c   1.000
_cell.angle_alpha   90.00
_cell.angle_beta   90.00
_cell.angle_gamma   90.00
#
_symmetry.space_group_name_H-M   'P 1'
#
loop_
_entity.id
_entity.type
_entity.pdbx_description
1 polymer ?
#
loop_
_entity_poly.entity_id
_entity_poly.type
_entity_poly.pdbx_seq_one_letter_code
_entity_poly.pdbx_strand_id
1 'polypeptide(L)'
;PHRINIIGWSSVGELFLSVDNELIKASESNNWRMTYVKKLPFDDIEMLNMNPQGTQFVFRRGDKHIWLYDIQEDSHYQVTTSKVDGITDARTYYSGGERLPSFSPDGKYIAFTGQPRHSAVPYAYDPAVFGTAAVVNMLIIIENNGKTRDLDADNDGTIFYPKDGKYPISAEQRLIWR
;
A
#
# COMPACT_ATOMS: atom_id res chain seq x y z
N PRO A 1 -23.32 12.89 -3.60
CA PRO A 1 -21.94 13.40 -3.56
C PRO A 1 -21.05 12.43 -4.29
N HIS A 2 -20.17 12.96 -5.16
CA HIS A 2 -19.18 12.16 -5.87
C HIS A 2 -18.07 11.72 -4.92
N ARG A 3 -17.60 10.48 -5.09
CA ARG A 3 -16.44 9.97 -4.36
C ARG A 3 -15.18 10.35 -5.13
N ILE A 4 -14.37 11.22 -4.54
CA ILE A 4 -13.11 11.69 -5.14
C ILE A 4 -11.94 11.15 -4.30
N ASN A 5 -11.00 10.46 -4.95
CA ASN A 5 -9.75 10.04 -4.35
C ASN A 5 -8.58 10.65 -5.14
N ILE A 6 -7.63 11.23 -4.42
CA ILE A 6 -6.37 11.67 -5.02
C ILE A 6 -5.46 10.44 -5.13
N ILE A 7 -4.99 10.14 -6.34
CA ILE A 7 -4.04 9.06 -6.59
C ILE A 7 -2.61 9.58 -6.39
N GLY A 8 -2.28 10.69 -7.00
CA GLY A 8 -0.97 11.32 -6.85
C GLY A 8 -0.53 12.10 -8.07
N TRP A 9 0.73 12.52 -8.03
CA TRP A 9 1.39 13.27 -9.09
C TRP A 9 2.38 12.39 -9.84
N SER A 10 2.44 12.53 -11.16
CA SER A 10 3.58 12.05 -11.94
C SER A 10 4.75 13.03 -11.86
N SER A 11 5.94 12.57 -12.20
CA SER A 11 7.15 13.40 -12.25
C SER A 11 7.11 14.49 -13.32
N VAL A 12 6.19 14.38 -14.28
CA VAL A 12 5.97 15.38 -15.33
C VAL A 12 4.86 16.38 -15.00
N GLY A 13 4.38 16.38 -13.74
CA GLY A 13 3.42 17.37 -13.26
C GLY A 13 1.96 17.09 -13.65
N GLU A 14 1.60 15.83 -13.92
CA GLU A 14 0.20 15.42 -14.08
C GLU A 14 -0.36 14.97 -12.74
N LEU A 15 -1.50 15.51 -12.35
CA LEU A 15 -2.29 15.05 -11.20
C LEU A 15 -3.28 14.00 -11.65
N PHE A 16 -3.29 12.87 -10.95
CA PHE A 16 -4.24 11.78 -11.17
C PHE A 16 -5.24 11.69 -10.03
N LEU A 17 -6.50 11.51 -10.40
CA LEU A 17 -7.64 11.41 -9.50
C LEU A 17 -8.51 10.20 -9.90
N SER A 18 -9.20 9.61 -8.95
CA SER A 18 -10.34 8.73 -9.23
C SER A 18 -11.62 9.46 -8.79
N VAL A 19 -12.57 9.59 -9.71
CA VAL A 19 -13.90 10.18 -9.44
C VAL A 19 -14.94 9.15 -9.84
N ASP A 20 -15.70 8.63 -8.88
CA ASP A 20 -16.75 7.61 -9.12
C ASP A 20 -16.26 6.43 -10.01
N ASN A 21 -15.04 5.94 -9.73
CA ASN A 21 -14.35 4.88 -10.48
C ASN A 21 -13.85 5.27 -11.88
N GLU A 22 -13.89 6.53 -12.21
CA GLU A 22 -13.25 7.03 -13.43
C GLU A 22 -11.87 7.59 -13.09
N LEU A 23 -10.84 7.13 -13.82
CA LEU A 23 -9.51 7.70 -13.76
C LEU A 23 -9.49 8.99 -14.57
N ILE A 24 -9.10 10.06 -13.91
CA ILE A 24 -9.07 11.40 -14.47
C ILE A 24 -7.67 11.97 -14.25
N LYS A 25 -7.18 12.76 -15.20
CA LYS A 25 -5.94 13.52 -15.03
C LYS A 25 -6.11 15.00 -15.35
N ALA A 26 -5.27 15.81 -14.72
CA ALA A 26 -5.18 17.25 -14.97
C ALA A 26 -3.71 17.69 -14.89
N SER A 27 -3.34 18.73 -15.64
CA SER A 27 -1.99 19.30 -15.62
C SER A 27 -2.03 20.80 -15.95
N GLU A 28 -0.95 21.49 -15.65
CA GLU A 28 -0.80 22.91 -16.02
C GLU A 28 -0.91 23.15 -17.52
N SER A 29 -0.34 22.24 -18.32
CA SER A 29 -0.36 22.34 -19.78
C SER A 29 -1.76 22.35 -20.40
N ASN A 30 -2.76 21.84 -19.70
CA ASN A 30 -4.17 21.88 -20.10
C ASN A 30 -5.02 22.85 -19.24
N ASN A 31 -4.36 23.79 -18.54
CA ASN A 31 -5.01 24.74 -17.63
C ASN A 31 -5.82 24.05 -16.51
N TRP A 32 -5.33 22.94 -15.98
CA TRP A 32 -5.94 22.12 -14.93
C TRP A 32 -7.32 21.58 -15.29
N ARG A 33 -7.66 21.50 -16.57
CA ARG A 33 -8.90 20.88 -17.01
C ARG A 33 -8.82 19.36 -16.77
N MET A 34 -9.85 18.83 -16.17
CA MET A 34 -9.98 17.39 -15.96
C MET A 34 -10.16 16.67 -17.29
N THR A 35 -9.34 15.69 -17.54
CA THR A 35 -9.39 14.85 -18.74
C THR A 35 -9.65 13.42 -18.31
N TYR A 36 -10.71 12.83 -18.84
CA TYR A 36 -11.02 11.41 -18.66
C TYR A 36 -9.91 10.55 -19.27
N VAL A 37 -9.46 9.55 -18.55
CA VAL A 37 -8.47 8.56 -19.00
C VAL A 37 -9.17 7.25 -19.31
N LYS A 38 -9.79 6.62 -18.30
CA LYS A 38 -10.56 5.39 -18.44
C LYS A 38 -11.42 5.11 -17.20
N LYS A 39 -12.31 4.14 -17.31
CA LYS A 39 -13.03 3.58 -16.17
C LYS A 39 -12.17 2.52 -15.48
N LEU A 40 -12.12 2.58 -14.15
CA LEU A 40 -11.41 1.58 -13.35
C LEU A 40 -12.30 0.34 -13.15
N PRO A 41 -11.71 -0.88 -13.14
CA PRO A 41 -12.47 -2.12 -13.01
C PRO A 41 -12.92 -2.44 -11.56
N PHE A 42 -12.71 -1.54 -10.63
CA PHE A 42 -12.99 -1.71 -9.18
C PHE A 42 -13.48 -0.42 -8.56
N ASP A 43 -14.24 -0.54 -7.47
CA ASP A 43 -14.88 0.56 -6.75
C ASP A 43 -14.49 0.65 -5.26
N ASP A 44 -13.76 -0.34 -4.78
CA ASP A 44 -13.35 -0.53 -3.39
C ASP A 44 -11.89 -0.08 -3.13
N ILE A 45 -11.46 1.00 -3.80
CA ILE A 45 -10.08 1.49 -3.73
C ILE A 45 -9.90 2.55 -2.64
N GLU A 46 -8.80 2.45 -1.91
CA GLU A 46 -8.39 3.41 -0.91
C GLU A 46 -6.86 3.50 -0.78
N MET A 47 -6.35 4.53 -0.12
CA MET A 47 -4.92 4.70 0.17
C MET A 47 -4.02 4.67 -1.07
N LEU A 48 -4.45 5.32 -2.15
CA LEU A 48 -3.79 5.28 -3.44
C LEU A 48 -2.47 6.04 -3.46
N ASN A 49 -1.54 5.59 -4.32
CA ASN A 49 -0.30 6.30 -4.61
C ASN A 49 0.16 6.03 -6.05
N MET A 50 0.47 7.10 -6.79
CA MET A 50 0.95 7.06 -8.18
C MET A 50 2.45 6.80 -8.22
N ASN A 51 2.92 6.01 -9.18
CA ASN A 51 4.34 5.92 -9.47
C ASN A 51 4.85 7.21 -10.15
N PRO A 52 6.15 7.52 -10.07
CA PRO A 52 6.71 8.74 -10.66
C PRO A 52 6.46 8.88 -12.16
N GLN A 53 6.38 7.79 -12.89
CA GLN A 53 6.15 7.77 -14.34
C GLN A 53 4.70 8.10 -14.73
N GLY A 54 3.76 8.03 -13.78
CA GLY A 54 2.33 8.24 -14.06
C GLY A 54 1.67 7.08 -14.84
N THR A 55 2.29 5.91 -14.79
CA THR A 55 1.83 4.72 -15.53
C THR A 55 1.19 3.66 -14.67
N GLN A 56 1.48 3.66 -13.37
CA GLN A 56 0.99 2.68 -12.40
C GLN A 56 0.58 3.37 -11.11
N PHE A 57 -0.40 2.81 -10.43
CA PHE A 57 -0.67 3.18 -9.05
C PHE A 57 -0.90 1.96 -8.17
N VAL A 58 -0.46 2.07 -6.94
CA VAL A 58 -0.75 1.10 -5.88
C VAL A 58 -1.89 1.60 -5.02
N PHE A 59 -2.67 0.68 -4.51
CA PHE A 59 -3.85 0.98 -3.70
C PHE A 59 -4.17 -0.18 -2.77
N ARG A 60 -4.92 0.10 -1.74
CA ARG A 60 -5.54 -0.91 -0.90
C ARG A 60 -6.95 -1.18 -1.39
N ARG A 61 -7.36 -2.45 -1.38
CA ARG A 61 -8.76 -2.86 -1.63
C ARG A 61 -9.51 -3.21 -0.35
N GLY A 62 -10.79 -3.45 -0.49
CA GLY A 62 -11.67 -3.90 0.60
C GLY A 62 -11.25 -5.24 1.22
N ASP A 63 -10.51 -6.08 0.49
CA ASP A 63 -9.87 -7.31 0.99
C ASP A 63 -8.69 -7.05 1.94
N LYS A 64 -8.32 -5.77 2.12
CA LYS A 64 -7.26 -5.27 3.00
C LYS A 64 -5.84 -5.56 2.53
N HIS A 65 -5.67 -5.93 1.27
CA HIS A 65 -4.36 -6.15 0.64
C HIS A 65 -3.97 -5.01 -0.31
N ILE A 66 -2.67 -4.96 -0.61
CA ILE A 66 -2.15 -4.02 -1.61
C ILE A 66 -2.30 -4.62 -3.01
N TRP A 67 -2.82 -3.80 -3.89
CA TRP A 67 -2.98 -4.08 -5.31
C TRP A 67 -2.22 -3.04 -6.13
N LEU A 68 -1.85 -3.41 -7.34
CA LEU A 68 -1.27 -2.51 -8.34
C LEU A 68 -2.14 -2.53 -9.59
N TYR A 69 -2.33 -1.37 -10.17
CA TYR A 69 -2.96 -1.20 -11.48
C TYR A 69 -1.99 -0.54 -12.44
N ASP A 70 -1.81 -1.15 -13.60
CA ASP A 70 -1.08 -0.59 -14.73
C ASP A 70 -2.06 0.08 -15.70
N ILE A 71 -1.89 1.39 -15.88
CA ILE A 71 -2.80 2.22 -16.67
C ILE A 71 -2.66 1.92 -18.17
N GLN A 72 -1.44 1.62 -18.62
CA GLN A 72 -1.14 1.38 -20.03
C GLN A 72 -1.60 0.00 -20.48
N GLU A 73 -1.27 -1.01 -19.67
CA GLU A 73 -1.62 -2.40 -19.96
C GLU A 73 -3.08 -2.74 -19.60
N ASP A 74 -3.78 -1.82 -18.94
CA ASP A 74 -5.14 -2.04 -18.39
C ASP A 74 -5.24 -3.30 -17.54
N SER A 75 -4.22 -3.56 -16.77
CA SER A 75 -4.09 -4.78 -15.98
C SER A 75 -3.88 -4.47 -14.50
N HIS A 76 -4.24 -5.42 -13.66
CA HIS A 76 -4.01 -5.31 -12.22
C HIS A 76 -3.66 -6.65 -11.62
N TYR A 77 -2.95 -6.61 -10.52
CA TYR A 77 -2.65 -7.81 -9.74
C TYR A 77 -2.56 -7.48 -8.24
N GLN A 78 -2.78 -8.50 -7.45
CA GLN A 78 -2.61 -8.42 -6.00
C GLN A 78 -1.12 -8.47 -5.67
N VAL A 79 -0.63 -7.40 -5.02
CA VAL A 79 0.80 -7.26 -4.68
C VAL A 79 1.13 -8.04 -3.42
N THR A 80 0.22 -8.06 -2.44
CA THR A 80 0.45 -8.72 -1.15
C THR A 80 -0.66 -9.69 -0.82
N THR A 81 -0.29 -10.76 -0.11
CA THR A 81 -1.20 -11.65 0.61
C THR A 81 -0.76 -11.78 2.05
N SER A 82 -1.70 -11.91 2.97
CA SER A 82 -1.46 -12.21 4.37
C SER A 82 -2.70 -12.84 4.98
N LYS A 83 -2.54 -13.55 6.10
CA LYS A 83 -3.68 -14.10 6.85
C LYS A 83 -4.37 -13.00 7.66
N VAL A 84 -5.04 -12.11 6.99
CA VAL A 84 -5.86 -11.07 7.64
C VAL A 84 -7.14 -11.66 8.21
N ASP A 85 -7.62 -12.74 7.59
CA ASP A 85 -8.90 -13.35 7.93
C ASP A 85 -8.81 -14.26 9.15
N GLY A 86 -9.74 -14.06 10.08
CA GLY A 86 -10.10 -15.05 11.08
C GLY A 86 -9.50 -14.90 12.46
N ILE A 87 -8.77 -13.85 12.78
CA ILE A 87 -8.50 -13.57 14.18
C ILE A 87 -9.62 -12.74 14.76
N THR A 88 -10.65 -13.47 15.15
CA THR A 88 -11.80 -12.93 15.91
C THR A 88 -11.53 -12.91 17.41
N ASP A 89 -10.31 -13.18 17.86
CA ASP A 89 -9.97 -13.01 19.26
C ASP A 89 -10.02 -11.51 19.58
N ALA A 90 -10.96 -11.13 20.43
CA ALA A 90 -11.16 -9.74 20.87
C ALA A 90 -9.90 -9.13 21.53
N ARG A 91 -8.88 -9.94 21.80
CA ARG A 91 -7.57 -9.53 22.32
C ARG A 91 -6.56 -9.18 21.24
N THR A 92 -6.84 -9.50 19.98
CA THR A 92 -6.01 -9.14 18.85
C THR A 92 -6.76 -8.16 17.99
N TYR A 93 -6.46 -6.89 18.08
CA TYR A 93 -7.00 -5.83 17.22
C TYR A 93 -6.42 -5.95 15.80
N TYR A 94 -6.72 -7.08 15.17
CA TYR A 94 -6.35 -7.30 13.81
C TYR A 94 -7.34 -6.73 12.92
N SER A 95 -7.12 -5.62 12.45
CA SER A 95 -8.09 -5.15 11.50
C SER A 95 -7.49 -4.63 10.22
N GLY A 96 -6.19 -4.64 10.22
CA GLY A 96 -5.65 -3.68 9.32
C GLY A 96 -5.33 -4.18 7.94
N GLY A 97 -4.83 -5.38 7.78
CA GLY A 97 -4.15 -5.75 6.56
C GLY A 97 -3.00 -4.79 6.25
N GLU A 98 -2.61 -4.73 5.02
CA GLU A 98 -1.59 -3.80 4.55
C GLU A 98 -2.18 -2.41 4.31
N ARG A 99 -1.39 -1.36 4.55
CA ARG A 99 -1.86 0.03 4.51
C ARG A 99 -0.80 0.97 3.95
N LEU A 100 -1.26 2.12 3.48
CA LEU A 100 -0.43 3.28 3.12
C LEU A 100 0.68 2.97 2.10
N PRO A 101 0.37 2.28 0.99
CA PRO A 101 1.39 1.97 0.01
C PRO A 101 1.97 3.23 -0.63
N SER A 102 3.26 3.18 -0.96
CA SER A 102 3.94 4.23 -1.71
C SER A 102 5.07 3.68 -2.57
N PHE A 103 5.22 4.22 -3.78
CA PHE A 103 6.36 3.90 -4.62
C PHE A 103 7.63 4.63 -4.18
N SER A 104 8.78 3.99 -4.39
CA SER A 104 10.06 4.68 -4.38
C SER A 104 10.18 5.68 -5.53
N PRO A 105 11.07 6.70 -5.44
CA PRO A 105 11.24 7.73 -6.48
C PRO A 105 11.60 7.20 -7.85
N ASP A 106 12.20 6.03 -7.94
CA ASP A 106 12.53 5.34 -9.19
C ASP A 106 11.47 4.32 -9.63
N GLY A 107 10.43 4.10 -8.82
CA GLY A 107 9.35 3.15 -9.07
C GLY A 107 9.71 1.67 -8.87
N LYS A 108 10.94 1.36 -8.42
CA LYS A 108 11.42 -0.02 -8.29
C LYS A 108 10.94 -0.73 -7.05
N TYR A 109 10.53 0.02 -6.03
CA TYR A 109 10.09 -0.53 -4.75
C TYR A 109 8.72 0.01 -4.38
N ILE A 110 8.01 -0.79 -3.59
CA ILE A 110 6.77 -0.42 -2.94
C ILE A 110 6.99 -0.56 -1.43
N ALA A 111 6.80 0.53 -0.69
CA ALA A 111 6.78 0.53 0.77
C ALA A 111 5.34 0.60 1.26
N PHE A 112 5.03 -0.10 2.33
CA PHE A 112 3.73 -0.09 2.97
C PHE A 112 3.86 -0.46 4.43
N THR A 113 2.79 -0.35 5.18
CA THR A 113 2.72 -0.83 6.55
C THR A 113 1.87 -2.09 6.62
N GLY A 114 2.26 -3.04 7.45
CA GLY A 114 1.57 -4.32 7.58
C GLY A 114 1.99 -5.09 8.84
N GLN A 115 1.41 -6.26 9.01
CA GLN A 115 1.59 -7.10 10.20
C GLN A 115 1.82 -8.56 9.78
N PRO A 116 2.95 -8.86 9.15
CA PRO A 116 3.25 -10.21 8.69
C PRO A 116 3.37 -11.18 9.86
N ARG A 117 2.95 -12.43 9.63
CA ARG A 117 2.92 -13.51 10.63
C ARG A 117 3.89 -14.60 10.28
N HIS A 118 5.15 -14.30 10.27
CA HIS A 118 6.18 -15.30 10.06
C HIS A 118 7.18 -15.36 11.21
N SER A 119 8.04 -16.36 11.21
CA SER A 119 8.96 -16.66 12.31
C SER A 119 9.96 -15.53 12.61
N ALA A 120 10.26 -14.68 11.62
CA ALA A 120 11.18 -13.56 11.79
C ALA A 120 10.61 -12.41 12.67
N VAL A 121 9.29 -12.40 12.92
CA VAL A 121 8.64 -11.36 13.73
C VAL A 121 7.65 -11.92 14.77
N PRO A 122 8.00 -13.01 15.49
CA PRO A 122 7.06 -13.67 16.38
C PRO A 122 6.55 -12.77 17.52
N TYR A 123 7.38 -11.84 17.95
CA TYR A 123 7.04 -10.91 19.02
C TYR A 123 6.06 -9.80 18.62
N ALA A 124 5.82 -9.60 17.33
CA ALA A 124 4.80 -8.66 16.88
C ALA A 124 3.39 -9.08 17.37
N TYR A 125 3.27 -10.32 17.78
CA TYR A 125 2.06 -10.93 18.30
C TYR A 125 2.16 -11.34 19.78
N ASP A 126 3.28 -11.05 20.43
CA ASP A 126 3.48 -11.38 21.84
C ASP A 126 2.89 -10.29 22.74
N PRO A 127 1.81 -10.56 23.48
CA PRO A 127 1.20 -9.60 24.40
C PRO A 127 2.15 -9.15 25.51
N ALA A 128 3.15 -9.96 25.85
CA ALA A 128 4.15 -9.61 26.87
C ALA A 128 5.10 -8.49 26.39
N VAL A 129 5.26 -8.33 25.07
CA VAL A 129 6.14 -7.31 24.48
C VAL A 129 5.43 -5.98 24.28
N PHE A 130 4.16 -6.03 23.82
CA PHE A 130 3.41 -4.83 23.44
C PHE A 130 2.23 -4.50 24.37
N GLY A 131 2.10 -5.23 25.48
CA GLY A 131 0.91 -5.14 26.35
C GLY A 131 -0.29 -5.84 25.76
N THR A 132 -1.47 -5.58 26.29
CA THR A 132 -2.66 -6.38 26.02
C THR A 132 -3.24 -6.24 24.61
N ALA A 133 -2.66 -5.42 23.73
CA ALA A 133 -3.32 -5.18 22.45
C ALA A 133 -2.52 -4.47 21.35
N ALA A 134 -1.27 -4.15 21.53
CA ALA A 134 -0.58 -3.36 20.51
C ALA A 134 -0.08 -4.24 19.37
N VAL A 135 -0.88 -4.38 18.37
CA VAL A 135 -0.40 -4.88 17.08
C VAL A 135 0.31 -3.75 16.37
N VAL A 136 1.59 -3.92 16.15
CA VAL A 136 2.43 -2.89 15.55
C VAL A 136 2.38 -3.05 14.04
N ASN A 137 1.96 -2.00 13.33
CA ASN A 137 2.15 -1.92 11.90
C ASN A 137 3.63 -1.69 11.61
N MET A 138 4.26 -2.62 10.94
CA MET A 138 5.67 -2.57 10.59
C MET A 138 5.84 -1.96 9.20
N LEU A 139 6.92 -1.21 9.02
CA LEU A 139 7.33 -0.78 7.68
C LEU A 139 7.91 -1.98 6.92
N ILE A 140 7.34 -2.24 5.75
CA ILE A 140 7.76 -3.31 4.85
C ILE A 140 8.07 -2.71 3.48
N ILE A 141 9.14 -3.17 2.86
CA ILE A 141 9.50 -2.80 1.48
C ILE A 141 9.66 -4.05 0.65
N ILE A 142 9.09 -4.03 -0.55
CA ILE A 142 9.19 -5.09 -1.55
C ILE A 142 9.61 -4.52 -2.90
N GLU A 143 10.17 -5.36 -3.77
CA GLU A 143 10.41 -4.99 -5.16
C GLU A 143 9.12 -4.95 -5.96
N ASN A 144 8.98 -3.93 -6.82
CA ASN A 144 7.93 -3.82 -7.83
C ASN A 144 8.32 -4.62 -9.07
N ASN A 145 8.18 -5.92 -9.02
CA ASN A 145 8.60 -6.85 -10.08
C ASN A 145 7.48 -7.75 -10.63
N GLY A 146 6.23 -7.36 -10.41
CA GLY A 146 5.05 -8.09 -10.91
C GLY A 146 4.71 -9.36 -10.12
N LYS A 147 5.35 -9.61 -8.99
CA LYS A 147 5.10 -10.80 -8.17
C LYS A 147 4.25 -10.49 -6.95
N THR A 148 3.28 -11.36 -6.68
CA THR A 148 2.57 -11.36 -5.40
C THR A 148 3.50 -11.85 -4.29
N ARG A 149 3.47 -11.17 -3.13
CA ARG A 149 4.25 -11.49 -1.94
C ARG A 149 3.36 -12.05 -0.85
N ASP A 150 3.72 -13.24 -0.35
CA ASP A 150 3.10 -13.80 0.84
C ASP A 150 3.82 -13.28 2.08
N LEU A 151 3.24 -12.30 2.74
CA LEU A 151 3.86 -11.66 3.90
C LEU A 151 3.91 -12.56 5.15
N ASP A 152 3.21 -13.67 5.14
CA ASP A 152 3.29 -14.66 6.21
C ASP A 152 4.38 -15.71 5.96
N ALA A 153 4.97 -15.72 4.76
CA ALA A 153 6.13 -16.54 4.44
C ALA A 153 7.43 -15.85 4.83
N ASP A 154 8.39 -16.62 5.35
CA ASP A 154 9.72 -16.12 5.66
C ASP A 154 10.40 -15.57 4.41
N ASN A 155 11.06 -14.40 4.54
CA ASN A 155 11.82 -13.72 3.49
C ASN A 155 11.03 -13.10 2.33
N ASP A 156 9.72 -12.97 2.43
CA ASP A 156 8.91 -12.36 1.36
C ASP A 156 8.58 -10.88 1.64
N GLY A 157 9.56 -10.11 1.97
CA GLY A 157 9.50 -8.67 2.24
C GLY A 157 10.57 -8.26 3.25
N THR A 158 11.09 -7.05 3.11
CA THR A 158 12.08 -6.51 4.06
C THR A 158 11.38 -5.74 5.16
N ILE A 159 11.52 -6.22 6.37
CA ILE A 159 11.05 -5.55 7.59
C ILE A 159 12.20 -4.69 8.14
N PHE A 160 11.90 -3.46 8.50
CA PHE A 160 12.91 -2.51 8.96
C PHE A 160 13.00 -2.46 10.48
N TYR A 161 14.24 -2.53 10.96
CA TYR A 161 14.60 -2.38 12.36
C TYR A 161 15.42 -1.09 12.55
N PRO A 162 15.28 -0.39 13.68
CA PRO A 162 16.23 0.66 14.02
C PRO A 162 17.64 0.08 14.10
N LYS A 163 18.65 0.88 13.83
CA LYS A 163 20.05 0.49 14.07
C LYS A 163 20.19 0.08 15.54
N ASP A 164 20.69 -1.12 15.77
CA ASP A 164 20.84 -1.72 17.11
C ASP A 164 19.51 -1.97 17.86
N GLY A 165 18.37 -1.86 17.17
CA GLY A 165 17.05 -2.12 17.71
C GLY A 165 16.64 -3.58 17.68
N LYS A 166 15.99 -4.03 18.76
CA LYS A 166 15.44 -5.38 18.87
C LYS A 166 14.07 -5.53 18.18
N TYR A 167 13.35 -4.43 18.05
CA TYR A 167 11.98 -4.41 17.53
C TYR A 167 11.88 -3.69 16.20
N PRO A 168 10.95 -4.05 15.29
CA PRO A 168 10.79 -3.37 14.01
C PRO A 168 10.32 -1.93 14.19
N ILE A 169 10.53 -1.14 13.14
CA ILE A 169 10.01 0.22 13.09
C ILE A 169 8.49 0.15 12.97
N SER A 170 7.79 0.70 13.95
CA SER A 170 6.36 0.97 13.85
C SER A 170 6.10 2.15 12.93
N ALA A 171 5.18 2.01 11.99
CA ALA A 171 4.83 3.06 11.06
C ALA A 171 3.31 3.22 10.96
N GLU A 172 2.84 4.39 11.36
CA GLU A 172 1.43 4.79 11.29
C GLU A 172 1.15 5.78 10.15
N GLN A 173 2.18 6.18 9.42
CA GLN A 173 2.10 7.14 8.34
C GLN A 173 2.75 6.59 7.07
N ARG A 174 2.34 7.15 5.92
CA ARG A 174 2.96 6.83 4.64
C ARG A 174 4.44 7.20 4.65
N LEU A 175 5.27 6.28 4.16
CA LEU A 175 6.69 6.56 3.97
C LEU A 175 6.87 7.68 2.94
N ILE A 176 7.65 8.68 3.30
CA ILE A 176 8.12 9.71 2.38
C ILE A 176 9.56 9.37 2.00
N TRP A 177 9.74 9.03 0.75
CA TRP A 177 11.06 8.78 0.19
C TRP A 177 11.80 10.10 -0.05
N ARG A 178 13.10 10.13 0.25
CA ARG A 178 13.96 11.30 0.00
C ARG A 178 15.22 10.88 -0.76
#